data_6f056b562547447824796b563f7ea7f2
#
_entry.id   6f056b562547447824796b563f7ea7f2
#
_cell.length_a   1.000
_cell.length_b   1.000
_cell.length_c   1.000
_cell.angle_alpha   90.00
_cell.angle_beta   90.00
_cell.angle_gamma   90.00
#
_symmetry.space_group_name_H-M   'P 1'
#
loop_
_entity.id
_entity.type
_entity.pdbx_description
1 polymer ?
#
loop_
_entity_poly.entity_id
_entity_poly.type
_entity_poly.pdbx_seq_one_letter_code
_entity_poly.pdbx_strand_id
1 'polypeptide(L)'
;MYSSKLKISTIAAFTACFVVSAGAATTPSVAQVKKEERVPVSNEPGATTATYGNWVLQCVRLTNASATNDAAEGKSCEVVQSIQVQGQAQPIAQIALGRLPKETKMQMTVVLPVNISPSKNVHMSGNGKTGAEEKAGVDLPWVRCIQSACLASAEPSAEFLATIRGVPEGKIRFVDAGGQSVELPISWNGINQALNALDKAS
;
A
#
# COMPACT_ATOMS: atom_id res chain seq x y z
N MET A 1 9.00 -13.99 -41.81
CA MET A 1 8.36 -15.04 -42.60
C MET A 1 8.25 -16.29 -41.76
N TYR A 2 7.12 -16.48 -41.06
CA TYR A 2 6.71 -17.79 -40.57
C TYR A 2 5.18 -17.76 -40.51
N SER A 3 4.59 -18.43 -41.51
CA SER A 3 3.14 -18.62 -41.66
C SER A 3 2.78 -19.95 -40.97
N SER A 4 1.86 -19.95 -40.02
CA SER A 4 1.29 -21.19 -39.48
C SER A 4 -0.20 -21.26 -39.71
N LYS A 5 -0.60 -22.27 -40.42
CA LYS A 5 -1.90 -22.52 -40.97
C LYS A 5 -2.89 -23.04 -39.92
N LEU A 6 -4.07 -22.45 -39.96
CA LEU A 6 -5.30 -22.87 -39.28
C LEU A 6 -5.77 -24.19 -39.90
N LYS A 7 -6.06 -25.20 -39.10
CA LYS A 7 -6.77 -26.42 -39.49
C LYS A 7 -8.16 -26.42 -38.86
N ILE A 8 -9.14 -26.24 -39.74
CA ILE A 8 -10.56 -26.47 -39.52
C ILE A 8 -10.78 -27.99 -39.62
N SER A 9 -11.45 -28.60 -38.67
CA SER A 9 -11.90 -30.00 -38.75
C SER A 9 -13.37 -30.09 -38.42
N THR A 10 -14.03 -30.80 -39.27
CA THR A 10 -15.43 -30.87 -39.66
C THR A 10 -16.23 -31.82 -38.76
N ILE A 11 -17.39 -31.40 -38.39
CA ILE A 11 -18.72 -32.05 -38.21
C ILE A 11 -18.80 -33.59 -38.33
N ALA A 12 -19.40 -34.22 -37.31
CA ALA A 12 -20.12 -35.49 -37.47
C ALA A 12 -21.43 -35.44 -36.66
N ALA A 13 -22.51 -35.44 -37.42
CA ALA A 13 -23.86 -35.62 -36.93
C ALA A 13 -24.09 -37.11 -36.53
N PHE A 14 -24.75 -37.36 -35.43
CA PHE A 14 -25.34 -38.68 -35.15
C PHE A 14 -26.81 -38.53 -34.73
N THR A 15 -27.57 -39.31 -35.42
CA THR A 15 -29.00 -39.43 -35.54
C THR A 15 -29.65 -40.12 -34.33
N ALA A 16 -30.86 -39.80 -34.11
CA ALA A 16 -31.83 -40.21 -33.10
C ALA A 16 -31.93 -41.73 -32.81
N CYS A 17 -32.22 -42.04 -31.55
CA CYS A 17 -33.00 -43.23 -31.19
C CYS A 17 -33.95 -42.87 -30.04
N PHE A 18 -35.27 -42.86 -30.39
CA PHE A 18 -36.38 -42.78 -29.44
C PHE A 18 -36.52 -44.14 -28.72
N VAL A 19 -36.44 -44.12 -27.42
CA VAL A 19 -36.96 -45.21 -26.61
C VAL A 19 -37.93 -44.65 -25.59
N VAL A 20 -39.19 -44.93 -25.78
CA VAL A 20 -40.26 -44.66 -24.83
C VAL A 20 -40.18 -45.70 -23.73
N SER A 21 -39.97 -45.34 -22.51
CA SER A 21 -40.15 -46.19 -21.33
C SER A 21 -41.03 -45.49 -20.32
N ALA A 22 -42.08 -46.21 -19.96
CA ALA A 22 -43.15 -45.82 -19.06
C ALA A 22 -42.70 -45.63 -17.62
N GLY A 23 -43.19 -44.61 -16.99
CA GLY A 23 -43.71 -44.49 -15.63
C GLY A 23 -42.86 -44.93 -14.44
N ALA A 24 -42.32 -43.95 -13.76
CA ALA A 24 -42.22 -43.95 -12.31
C ALA A 24 -42.38 -42.52 -11.82
N ALA A 25 -43.46 -42.28 -11.09
CA ALA A 25 -43.69 -40.99 -10.41
C ALA A 25 -42.69 -40.87 -9.26
N THR A 26 -41.60 -40.16 -9.48
CA THR A 26 -40.71 -39.68 -8.41
C THR A 26 -41.22 -38.34 -7.94
N THR A 27 -41.70 -38.29 -6.71
CA THR A 27 -41.97 -37.07 -5.97
C THR A 27 -40.72 -36.16 -5.96
N PRO A 28 -40.86 -34.85 -6.27
CA PRO A 28 -39.73 -33.94 -6.20
C PRO A 28 -39.32 -33.80 -4.72
N SER A 29 -38.15 -34.31 -4.40
CA SER A 29 -37.46 -33.96 -3.13
C SER A 29 -37.20 -32.46 -3.17
N VAL A 30 -37.92 -31.73 -2.32
CA VAL A 30 -37.62 -30.31 -2.04
C VAL A 30 -36.22 -30.23 -1.47
N ALA A 31 -35.28 -29.87 -2.31
CA ALA A 31 -33.92 -29.51 -1.84
C ALA A 31 -34.07 -28.38 -0.81
N GLN A 32 -33.78 -28.69 0.44
CA GLN A 32 -33.68 -27.68 1.48
C GLN A 32 -32.59 -26.69 1.04
N VAL A 33 -33.02 -25.50 0.67
CA VAL A 33 -32.15 -24.34 0.48
C VAL A 33 -31.45 -24.10 1.83
N LYS A 34 -30.19 -24.48 1.91
CA LYS A 34 -29.31 -24.18 3.04
C LYS A 34 -29.37 -22.65 3.22
N LYS A 35 -29.98 -22.21 4.31
CA LYS A 35 -30.07 -20.80 4.66
C LYS A 35 -28.63 -20.25 4.72
N GLU A 36 -28.26 -19.50 3.72
CA GLU A 36 -26.97 -18.81 3.67
C GLU A 36 -26.93 -17.90 4.88
N GLU A 37 -26.07 -18.20 5.81
CA GLU A 37 -25.80 -17.41 7.02
C GLU A 37 -25.22 -16.09 6.53
N ARG A 38 -26.03 -15.04 6.55
CA ARG A 38 -25.61 -13.70 6.15
C ARG A 38 -24.55 -13.25 7.15
N VAL A 39 -23.30 -13.23 6.71
CA VAL A 39 -22.21 -12.60 7.45
C VAL A 39 -22.61 -11.13 7.68
N PRO A 40 -22.67 -10.67 8.94
CA PRO A 40 -23.03 -9.29 9.21
C PRO A 40 -22.01 -8.36 8.54
N VAL A 41 -22.48 -7.52 7.62
CA VAL A 41 -21.65 -6.47 7.00
C VAL A 41 -21.43 -5.40 8.06
N SER A 42 -20.16 -5.07 8.32
CA SER A 42 -19.83 -3.96 9.22
C SER A 42 -20.39 -2.65 8.68
N ASN A 43 -21.09 -1.88 9.52
CA ASN A 43 -21.62 -0.56 9.18
C ASN A 43 -20.52 0.52 9.13
N GLU A 44 -19.31 0.22 9.57
CA GLU A 44 -18.18 1.14 9.52
C GLU A 44 -17.32 0.91 8.27
N PRO A 45 -16.82 1.99 7.64
CA PRO A 45 -15.96 1.87 6.46
C PRO A 45 -14.69 1.08 6.78
N GLY A 46 -14.29 0.17 5.88
CA GLY A 46 -13.05 -0.61 5.99
C GLY A 46 -11.78 0.24 5.85
N ALA A 47 -11.89 1.40 5.19
CA ALA A 47 -10.82 2.38 5.03
C ALA A 47 -11.38 3.80 5.08
N THR A 48 -10.60 4.74 5.63
CA THR A 48 -10.92 6.17 5.64
C THR A 48 -9.69 6.97 5.23
N THR A 49 -9.89 8.10 4.54
CA THR A 49 -8.83 9.01 4.14
C THR A 49 -9.21 10.46 4.45
N ALA A 50 -8.19 11.29 4.75
CA ALA A 50 -8.35 12.73 4.91
C ALA A 50 -7.08 13.43 4.39
N THR A 51 -7.26 14.52 3.62
CA THR A 51 -6.14 15.25 3.01
C THR A 51 -5.80 16.51 3.79
N TYR A 52 -4.51 16.72 4.04
CA TYR A 52 -3.93 17.87 4.72
C TYR A 52 -2.77 18.42 3.88
N GLY A 53 -3.03 19.43 3.05
CA GLY A 53 -2.03 19.94 2.12
C GLY A 53 -1.51 18.87 1.16
N ASN A 54 -0.21 18.55 1.26
CA ASN A 54 0.43 17.49 0.45
C ASN A 54 0.40 16.10 1.12
N TRP A 55 -0.20 15.99 2.30
CA TRP A 55 -0.25 14.75 3.08
C TRP A 55 -1.66 14.18 3.15
N VAL A 56 -1.75 12.88 3.07
CA VAL A 56 -3.01 12.13 3.19
C VAL A 56 -2.92 11.23 4.41
N LEU A 57 -3.78 11.45 5.39
CA LEU A 57 -4.04 10.46 6.44
C LEU A 57 -4.85 9.34 5.83
N GLN A 58 -4.40 8.12 5.96
CA GLN A 58 -5.17 6.93 5.61
C GLN A 58 -5.20 5.97 6.79
N CYS A 59 -6.37 5.42 7.04
CA CYS A 59 -6.59 4.44 8.08
C CYS A 59 -7.30 3.24 7.48
N VAL A 60 -6.85 2.05 7.80
CA VAL A 60 -7.46 0.79 7.39
C VAL A 60 -7.83 -0.02 8.63
N ARG A 61 -8.96 -0.71 8.56
CA ARG A 61 -9.35 -1.67 9.59
C ARG A 61 -8.56 -2.95 9.38
N LEU A 62 -7.93 -3.43 10.44
CA LEU A 62 -7.27 -4.72 10.45
C LEU A 62 -8.32 -5.79 10.77
N THR A 63 -8.75 -6.52 9.74
CA THR A 63 -9.55 -7.73 9.90
C THR A 63 -8.62 -8.93 9.86
N ASN A 64 -8.54 -9.70 10.93
CA ASN A 64 -7.81 -10.97 10.89
C ASN A 64 -8.62 -11.96 10.04
N ALA A 65 -8.12 -12.27 8.85
CA ALA A 65 -8.67 -13.30 7.98
C ALA A 65 -8.44 -14.75 8.52
N SER A 66 -7.84 -14.90 9.71
CA SER A 66 -7.63 -16.20 10.39
C SER A 66 -8.45 -16.21 11.67
N ALA A 67 -9.54 -16.97 11.63
CA ALA A 67 -10.44 -17.18 12.74
C ALA A 67 -9.80 -18.06 13.84
N THR A 68 -8.94 -17.47 14.65
CA THR A 68 -8.69 -17.90 16.02
C THR A 68 -9.01 -16.70 16.91
N ASN A 69 -9.72 -16.94 17.99
CA ASN A 69 -10.50 -16.04 18.83
C ASN A 69 -9.78 -14.84 19.50
N ASP A 70 -8.60 -14.42 19.03
CA ASP A 70 -7.87 -13.24 19.45
C ASP A 70 -7.73 -12.25 18.29
N ALA A 71 -8.84 -11.98 17.61
CA ALA A 71 -8.91 -10.93 16.60
C ALA A 71 -8.61 -9.58 17.25
N ALA A 72 -7.40 -9.08 17.04
CA ALA A 72 -7.12 -7.68 17.26
C ALA A 72 -7.95 -6.91 16.23
N GLU A 73 -9.20 -6.58 16.59
CA GLU A 73 -9.92 -5.50 15.93
C GLU A 73 -9.12 -4.24 16.19
N GLY A 74 -8.33 -3.87 15.20
CA GLY A 74 -7.44 -2.73 15.26
C GLY A 74 -7.63 -1.87 14.03
N LYS A 75 -7.24 -0.64 14.17
CA LYS A 75 -7.14 0.33 13.09
C LYS A 75 -5.67 0.64 12.91
N SER A 76 -5.17 0.57 11.68
CA SER A 76 -3.83 1.04 11.32
C SER A 76 -3.94 2.33 10.55
N CYS A 77 -3.28 3.37 11.03
CA CYS A 77 -3.29 4.69 10.41
C CYS A 77 -1.87 5.14 10.09
N GLU A 78 -1.74 5.83 8.96
CA GLU A 78 -0.49 6.48 8.55
C GLU A 78 -0.78 7.76 7.77
N VAL A 79 0.16 8.69 7.76
CA VAL A 79 0.13 9.86 6.88
C VAL A 79 1.13 9.65 5.76
N VAL A 80 0.68 9.86 4.53
CA VAL A 80 1.44 9.53 3.32
C VAL A 80 1.56 10.74 2.42
N GLN A 81 2.73 10.94 1.83
CA GLN A 81 2.96 11.82 0.69
C GLN A 81 3.51 11.02 -0.48
N SER A 82 2.90 11.18 -1.65
CA SER A 82 3.39 10.61 -2.91
C SER A 82 4.08 11.69 -3.73
N ILE A 83 5.29 11.39 -4.21
CA ILE A 83 6.06 12.28 -5.08
C ILE A 83 5.89 11.78 -6.51
N GLN A 84 5.30 12.63 -7.36
CA GLN A 84 5.09 12.33 -8.78
C GLN A 84 5.95 13.25 -9.64
N VAL A 85 6.47 12.70 -10.73
CA VAL A 85 7.08 13.48 -11.83
C VAL A 85 6.05 13.67 -12.91
N GLN A 86 5.99 14.88 -13.46
CA GLN A 86 5.07 15.20 -14.54
C GLN A 86 5.28 14.26 -15.73
N GLY A 87 4.19 13.69 -16.24
CA GLY A 87 4.22 12.73 -17.35
C GLY A 87 4.39 11.26 -16.93
N GLN A 88 4.56 10.94 -15.66
CA GLN A 88 4.59 9.57 -15.16
C GLN A 88 3.25 9.22 -14.47
N ALA A 89 2.71 8.04 -14.78
CA ALA A 89 1.47 7.56 -14.18
C ALA A 89 1.64 7.06 -12.73
N GLN A 90 2.85 6.62 -12.37
CA GLN A 90 3.17 6.08 -11.04
C GLN A 90 4.01 7.08 -10.24
N PRO A 91 3.82 7.18 -8.93
CA PRO A 91 4.70 7.96 -8.09
C PRO A 91 6.12 7.39 -8.11
N ILE A 92 7.11 8.26 -8.11
CA ILE A 92 8.53 7.89 -8.06
C ILE A 92 9.03 7.66 -6.64
N ALA A 93 8.31 8.16 -5.64
CA ALA A 93 8.56 7.90 -4.24
C ALA A 93 7.28 8.07 -3.42
N GLN A 94 7.20 7.35 -2.32
CA GLN A 94 6.21 7.58 -1.27
C GLN A 94 6.91 7.68 0.08
N ILE A 95 6.42 8.57 0.92
CA ILE A 95 6.85 8.71 2.32
C ILE A 95 5.64 8.45 3.19
N ALA A 96 5.78 7.57 4.18
CA ALA A 96 4.76 7.28 5.16
C ALA A 96 5.30 7.53 6.57
N LEU A 97 4.48 8.14 7.42
CA LEU A 97 4.71 8.20 8.87
C LEU A 97 3.49 7.57 9.55
N GLY A 98 3.75 6.58 10.39
CA GLY A 98 2.69 5.86 11.11
C GLY A 98 3.24 5.09 12.28
N ARG A 99 2.34 4.38 12.97
CA ARG A 99 2.73 3.44 14.02
C ARG A 99 2.31 2.04 13.61
N LEU A 100 3.18 1.07 13.86
CA LEU A 100 2.79 -0.32 13.69
C LEU A 100 1.71 -0.67 14.73
N PRO A 101 0.81 -1.59 14.40
CA PRO A 101 -0.22 -2.05 15.36
C PRO A 101 0.41 -2.49 16.67
N LYS A 102 -0.12 -1.98 17.80
CA LYS A 102 0.36 -2.22 19.16
C LYS A 102 1.71 -1.56 19.52
N GLU A 103 2.30 -0.76 18.61
CA GLU A 103 3.50 0.00 18.90
C GLU A 103 3.18 1.49 19.12
N THR A 104 3.91 2.10 20.04
CA THR A 104 3.80 3.54 20.33
C THR A 104 4.78 4.38 19.54
N LYS A 105 5.84 3.73 19.02
CA LYS A 105 6.91 4.40 18.29
C LYS A 105 6.49 4.76 16.88
N MET A 106 6.78 5.99 16.49
CA MET A 106 6.60 6.45 15.13
C MET A 106 7.61 5.78 14.20
N GLN A 107 7.15 5.23 13.10
CA GLN A 107 7.99 4.74 12.01
C GLN A 107 7.86 5.66 10.82
N MET A 108 8.97 5.95 10.18
CA MET A 108 9.02 6.60 8.88
C MET A 108 9.49 5.59 7.85
N THR A 109 8.74 5.44 6.77
CA THR A 109 9.04 4.54 5.68
C THR A 109 9.09 5.31 4.38
N VAL A 110 10.12 5.06 3.58
CA VAL A 110 10.25 5.56 2.22
C VAL A 110 10.15 4.37 1.27
N VAL A 111 9.29 4.50 0.29
CA VAL A 111 9.09 3.51 -0.78
C VAL A 111 9.64 4.10 -2.07
N LEU A 112 10.60 3.41 -2.68
CA LEU A 112 11.26 3.79 -3.93
C LEU A 112 11.13 2.65 -4.95
N PRO A 113 11.19 2.92 -6.27
CA PRO A 113 11.20 1.87 -7.29
C PRO A 113 12.44 0.97 -7.14
N VAL A 114 12.39 -0.24 -7.71
CA VAL A 114 13.50 -1.22 -7.64
C VAL A 114 14.79 -0.79 -8.34
N ASN A 115 14.77 0.32 -9.07
CA ASN A 115 15.93 0.89 -9.74
C ASN A 115 16.78 1.73 -8.78
N ILE A 116 17.23 1.13 -7.67
CA ILE A 116 18.07 1.76 -6.65
C ILE A 116 19.27 0.90 -6.33
N SER A 117 20.32 1.51 -5.75
CA SER A 117 21.48 0.83 -5.19
C SER A 117 21.33 0.73 -3.67
N PRO A 118 21.21 -0.48 -3.09
CA PRO A 118 21.08 -0.65 -1.65
C PRO A 118 22.40 -0.48 -0.88
N SER A 119 23.48 -0.14 -1.56
CA SER A 119 24.81 0.03 -0.94
C SER A 119 24.90 1.22 0.03
N LYS A 120 23.98 2.17 -0.07
CA LYS A 120 23.85 3.32 0.82
C LYS A 120 22.40 3.45 1.29
N ASN A 121 22.22 3.88 2.54
CA ASN A 121 20.89 4.18 3.07
C ASN A 121 20.21 5.32 2.31
N VAL A 122 18.89 5.36 2.40
CA VAL A 122 18.15 6.55 2.02
C VAL A 122 18.37 7.59 3.09
N HIS A 123 18.72 8.81 2.70
CA HIS A 123 18.89 9.93 3.63
C HIS A 123 17.76 10.94 3.46
N MET A 124 17.14 11.36 4.54
CA MET A 124 16.11 12.39 4.54
C MET A 124 16.57 13.59 5.36
N SER A 125 16.64 14.74 4.70
CA SER A 125 16.91 16.04 5.34
C SER A 125 15.59 16.71 5.71
N GLY A 126 15.45 17.09 6.98
CA GLY A 126 14.23 17.72 7.48
C GLY A 126 14.00 19.11 6.90
N ASN A 127 15.05 19.88 6.63
CA ASN A 127 14.99 21.27 6.13
C ASN A 127 15.45 21.43 4.67
N GLY A 128 15.62 20.30 3.93
CA GLY A 128 16.05 20.32 2.52
C GLY A 128 17.51 20.78 2.31
N LYS A 129 18.27 21.04 3.36
CA LYS A 129 19.67 21.44 3.30
C LYS A 129 20.59 20.24 3.41
N THR A 130 21.89 20.45 3.23
CA THR A 130 22.92 19.41 3.27
C THR A 130 24.14 19.89 4.05
N GLY A 131 24.91 18.96 4.60
CA GLY A 131 26.10 19.28 5.35
C GLY A 131 25.83 20.12 6.60
N ALA A 132 26.63 21.16 6.84
CA ALA A 132 26.53 21.98 8.05
C ALA A 132 25.23 22.80 8.19
N GLU A 133 24.51 23.02 7.08
CA GLU A 133 23.21 23.73 7.08
C GLU A 133 22.03 22.78 7.31
N GLU A 134 22.25 21.48 7.32
CA GLU A 134 21.21 20.50 7.57
C GLU A 134 20.76 20.57 9.03
N LYS A 135 19.45 20.75 9.21
CA LYS A 135 18.82 20.67 10.52
C LYS A 135 18.06 19.35 10.58
N ALA A 136 18.52 18.48 11.45
CA ALA A 136 17.96 17.15 11.64
C ALA A 136 17.83 16.34 10.33
N GLY A 137 18.64 15.32 10.21
CA GLY A 137 18.56 14.32 9.15
C GLY A 137 18.21 12.95 9.72
N VAL A 138 17.69 12.08 8.88
CA VAL A 138 17.40 10.68 9.22
C VAL A 138 17.94 9.78 8.11
N ASP A 139 18.76 8.80 8.51
CA ASP A 139 19.19 7.72 7.64
C ASP A 139 18.22 6.54 7.77
N LEU A 140 17.63 6.14 6.66
CA LEU A 140 16.72 5.01 6.59
C LEU A 140 17.45 3.83 5.94
N PRO A 141 17.79 2.80 6.70
CA PRO A 141 18.32 1.56 6.15
C PRO A 141 17.26 0.84 5.32
N TRP A 142 17.73 0.09 4.32
CA TRP A 142 16.87 -0.75 3.52
C TRP A 142 16.34 -1.92 4.35
N VAL A 143 15.02 -2.12 4.30
CA VAL A 143 14.35 -3.22 4.99
C VAL A 143 14.16 -4.39 4.05
N ARG A 144 13.63 -4.13 2.85
CA ARG A 144 13.37 -5.15 1.82
C ARG A 144 13.03 -4.51 0.48
N CYS A 145 13.20 -5.30 -0.58
CA CYS A 145 12.57 -5.02 -1.88
C CYS A 145 11.51 -6.07 -2.17
N ILE A 146 10.43 -5.65 -2.80
CA ILE A 146 9.36 -6.47 -3.35
C ILE A 146 9.32 -6.26 -4.87
N GLN A 147 8.45 -6.93 -5.60
CA GLN A 147 8.45 -6.96 -7.07
C GLN A 147 8.65 -5.60 -7.77
N SER A 148 8.08 -4.52 -7.26
CA SER A 148 8.09 -3.20 -7.91
C SER A 148 8.68 -2.08 -7.06
N ALA A 149 9.03 -2.33 -5.81
CA ALA A 149 9.46 -1.29 -4.87
C ALA A 149 10.45 -1.81 -3.83
N CYS A 150 11.31 -0.90 -3.36
CA CYS A 150 12.20 -1.11 -2.23
C CYS A 150 11.77 -0.20 -1.07
N LEU A 151 11.79 -0.73 0.14
CA LEU A 151 11.38 -0.04 1.36
C LEU A 151 12.60 0.22 2.22
N ALA A 152 12.75 1.46 2.65
CA ALA A 152 13.69 1.88 3.67
C ALA A 152 12.91 2.46 4.85
N SER A 153 13.30 2.16 6.09
CA SER A 153 12.54 2.60 7.26
C SER A 153 13.44 2.87 8.46
N ALA A 154 13.05 3.87 9.26
CA ALA A 154 13.69 4.21 10.52
C ALA A 154 12.68 4.87 11.49
N GLU A 155 13.01 4.89 12.75
CA GLU A 155 12.35 5.72 13.77
C GLU A 155 12.87 7.16 13.66
N PRO A 156 12.04 8.17 13.30
CA PRO A 156 12.48 9.55 13.24
C PRO A 156 12.72 10.10 14.66
N SER A 157 13.78 10.86 14.82
CA SER A 157 14.07 11.53 16.11
C SER A 157 13.02 12.60 16.42
N ALA A 158 12.87 12.93 17.71
CA ALA A 158 12.02 14.04 18.14
C ALA A 158 12.46 15.38 17.52
N GLU A 159 13.77 15.58 17.35
CA GLU A 159 14.32 16.76 16.68
C GLU A 159 13.92 16.83 15.20
N PHE A 160 13.99 15.71 14.50
CA PHE A 160 13.52 15.62 13.10
C PHE A 160 12.02 15.96 13.00
N LEU A 161 11.18 15.35 13.85
CA LEU A 161 9.75 15.60 13.88
C LEU A 161 9.42 17.07 14.23
N ALA A 162 10.21 17.71 15.10
CA ALA A 162 10.06 19.13 15.40
C ALA A 162 10.48 20.00 14.22
N THR A 163 11.57 19.65 13.54
CA THR A 163 12.09 20.40 12.39
C THR A 163 11.08 20.41 11.23
N ILE A 164 10.55 19.26 10.84
CA ILE A 164 9.59 19.17 9.71
C ILE A 164 8.28 19.91 9.98
N ARG A 165 7.94 20.15 11.24
CA ARG A 165 6.77 20.95 11.63
C ARG A 165 6.98 22.47 11.44
N GLY A 166 8.22 22.92 11.37
CA GLY A 166 8.59 24.35 11.33
C GLY A 166 9.13 24.86 9.99
N VAL A 167 9.30 23.97 9.00
CA VAL A 167 9.87 24.31 7.70
C VAL A 167 8.93 23.91 6.55
N PRO A 168 9.00 24.60 5.38
CA PRO A 168 8.08 24.30 4.28
C PRO A 168 8.44 23.04 3.48
N GLU A 169 9.70 22.67 3.45
CA GLU A 169 10.21 21.61 2.58
C GLU A 169 11.36 20.83 3.18
N GLY A 170 11.52 19.60 2.71
CA GLY A 170 12.63 18.70 2.99
C GLY A 170 13.18 18.08 1.71
N LYS A 171 14.03 17.07 1.85
CA LYS A 171 14.65 16.39 0.72
C LYS A 171 14.93 14.92 1.04
N ILE A 172 14.65 14.04 0.09
CA ILE A 172 15.12 12.65 0.10
C ILE A 172 16.32 12.55 -0.81
N ARG A 173 17.36 11.83 -0.37
CA ARG A 173 18.54 11.47 -1.16
C ARG A 173 18.74 9.97 -1.13
N PHE A 174 18.97 9.39 -2.27
CA PHE A 174 19.32 7.97 -2.43
C PHE A 174 20.24 7.79 -3.63
N VAL A 175 20.77 6.58 -3.82
CA VAL A 175 21.61 6.23 -4.97
C VAL A 175 20.82 5.32 -5.89
N ASP A 176 20.75 5.64 -7.17
CA ASP A 176 20.12 4.79 -8.18
C ASP A 176 20.98 3.57 -8.55
N ALA A 177 20.44 2.66 -9.36
CA ALA A 177 21.17 1.47 -9.81
C ALA A 177 22.39 1.79 -10.68
N GLY A 178 22.45 2.98 -11.29
CA GLY A 178 23.60 3.49 -12.03
C GLY A 178 24.68 4.11 -11.16
N GLY A 179 24.48 4.16 -9.83
CA GLY A 179 25.42 4.77 -8.89
C GLY A 179 25.30 6.29 -8.79
N GLN A 180 24.27 6.90 -9.40
CA GLN A 180 24.03 8.34 -9.34
C GLN A 180 23.26 8.72 -8.08
N SER A 181 23.65 9.83 -7.45
CA SER A 181 22.90 10.41 -6.34
C SER A 181 21.65 11.12 -6.87
N VAL A 182 20.50 10.67 -6.43
CA VAL A 182 19.18 11.25 -6.75
C VAL A 182 18.67 12.03 -5.55
N GLU A 183 18.17 13.24 -5.79
CA GLU A 183 17.54 14.07 -4.77
C GLU A 183 16.11 14.41 -5.19
N LEU A 184 15.16 14.18 -4.29
CA LEU A 184 13.74 14.48 -4.48
C LEU A 184 13.27 15.48 -3.42
N PRO A 185 12.61 16.57 -3.80
CA PRO A 185 12.02 17.50 -2.85
C PRO A 185 10.81 16.88 -2.15
N ILE A 186 10.63 17.22 -0.89
CA ILE A 186 9.48 16.86 -0.06
C ILE A 186 8.80 18.16 0.35
N SER A 187 7.47 18.20 0.32
CA SER A 187 6.70 19.30 0.89
C SER A 187 6.22 18.93 2.29
N TRP A 188 6.51 19.77 3.27
CA TRP A 188 5.97 19.63 4.63
C TRP A 188 4.64 20.37 4.81
N ASN A 189 4.09 20.97 3.73
CA ASN A 189 2.79 21.62 3.78
C ASN A 189 1.68 20.65 4.22
N GLY A 190 1.05 20.95 5.35
CA GLY A 190 -0.02 20.14 5.93
C GLY A 190 0.44 19.07 6.91
N ILE A 191 1.77 18.84 7.08
CA ILE A 191 2.28 17.78 7.95
C ILE A 191 1.86 17.95 9.41
N ASN A 192 1.76 19.18 9.93
CA ASN A 192 1.32 19.45 11.29
C ASN A 192 -0.10 18.94 11.54
N GLN A 193 -1.02 19.29 10.62
CA GLN A 193 -2.41 18.86 10.71
C GLN A 193 -2.54 17.36 10.54
N ALA A 194 -1.78 16.78 9.60
CA ALA A 194 -1.79 15.35 9.32
C ALA A 194 -1.30 14.54 10.53
N LEU A 195 -0.16 14.91 11.15
CA LEU A 195 0.36 14.22 12.34
C LEU A 195 -0.57 14.38 13.56
N ASN A 196 -1.16 15.58 13.75
CA ASN A 196 -2.13 15.78 14.83
C ASN A 196 -3.41 14.95 14.61
N ALA A 197 -3.82 14.73 13.37
CA ALA A 197 -4.93 13.85 13.05
C ALA A 197 -4.57 12.37 13.21
N LEU A 198 -3.34 11.98 12.85
CA LEU A 198 -2.80 10.65 13.08
C LEU A 198 -2.80 10.30 14.57
N ASP A 199 -2.31 11.21 15.43
CA ASP A 199 -2.27 11.02 16.88
C ASP A 199 -3.66 10.83 17.52
N LYS A 200 -4.70 11.40 16.90
CA LYS A 200 -6.11 11.23 17.35
C LYS A 200 -6.76 9.97 16.79
N ALA A 201 -6.22 9.45 15.69
CA ALA A 201 -6.80 8.31 14.97
C ALA A 201 -6.22 6.96 15.41
N SER A 202 -5.05 6.98 16.06
CA SER A 202 -4.27 5.79 16.50
C SER A 202 -4.68 5.32 17.87
#